data_755fa1af14573fb9bb6ca9cc5a16d468
#
_entry.id   755fa1af14573fb9bb6ca9cc5a16d468
#
_cell.length_a   1.000
_cell.length_b   1.000
_cell.length_c   1.000
_cell.angle_alpha   90.00
_cell.angle_beta   90.00
_cell.angle_gamma   90.00
#
_symmetry.space_group_name_H-M   'P 1'
#
loop_
_entity.id
_entity.type
_entity.pdbx_description
1 polymer ?
#
loop_
_entity_poly.entity_id
_entity_poly.type
_entity_poly.pdbx_seq_one_letter_code
_entity_poly.pdbx_strand_id
1 'polypeptide(L)'
;MIDLRINKEGLKHNIEKAKENHIIIPTIAQMQNPDLIPEKIKEKLTHTGLWDVDPVNLFRISWHNEAKEFGGLYQHTPNYVEIPSSLSGVPCRIFAMSGKWFPTGCHKVGASFGCLAPRLVTGQFDATYHHAVWPSTGNYCRGGAFNSKLLACDSVAILPQDMSKERFDWLKSIAGQIIATPGCESNVKEIFDKTWELKKDPSMMIFNQFAEMGNPLWHYNVTGYALADLFEAVKKPGQRLAGACFTSGSAGTMSSGDLLKERYPGMKLAVGEALQCPTILDNGFGGHRIEGIGDKHIPWVHNVKNTDMAIAIDDEDSQRLLRLFNCKEGQEYLKSLGMTDEQIEKFTWMGISGIANVLCCIKMAKYYELTEDDVVVTVLTDSAVMYKSRVEELNAQHGAYSAFEAEKDHALHMLGLKTDSMLELTYTERKRVHNLKYYTWVEQQGMNVEDLNAQWYDTKGTWDAVHAQAKDLDELIDAFNDEVGILKTL
;
A
#
# COMPACT_ATOMS: atom_id res chain seq x y z
N MET A 1 -11.43 -8.09 14.57
CA MET A 1 -11.69 -9.08 13.51
C MET A 1 -12.64 -8.50 12.47
N ILE A 2 -12.64 -9.05 11.25
CA ILE A 2 -13.65 -8.71 10.23
C ILE A 2 -14.97 -9.37 10.62
N ASP A 3 -16.07 -8.65 10.51
CA ASP A 3 -17.40 -9.21 10.72
C ASP A 3 -17.83 -9.99 9.46
N LEU A 4 -17.99 -11.30 9.59
CA LEU A 4 -18.38 -12.21 8.50
C LEU A 4 -19.83 -12.72 8.68
N ARG A 5 -20.65 -12.09 9.53
CA ARG A 5 -22.06 -12.45 9.69
C ARG A 5 -22.84 -12.11 8.42
N ILE A 6 -23.69 -13.05 7.98
CA ILE A 6 -24.44 -12.93 6.73
C ILE A 6 -25.72 -12.12 6.93
N ASN A 7 -25.90 -11.06 6.13
CA ASN A 7 -27.18 -10.40 5.88
C ASN A 7 -27.79 -11.00 4.60
N LYS A 8 -28.79 -11.87 4.76
CA LYS A 8 -29.39 -12.63 3.65
C LYS A 8 -30.05 -11.76 2.57
N GLU A 9 -30.67 -10.63 2.97
CA GLU A 9 -31.35 -9.72 2.04
C GLU A 9 -30.34 -8.99 1.16
N GLY A 10 -29.36 -8.33 1.76
CA GLY A 10 -28.29 -7.65 1.03
C GLY A 10 -27.46 -8.61 0.18
N LEU A 11 -27.18 -9.82 0.67
CA LEU A 11 -26.47 -10.85 -0.10
C LEU A 11 -27.25 -11.24 -1.37
N LYS A 12 -28.57 -11.44 -1.26
CA LYS A 12 -29.43 -11.75 -2.41
C LYS A 12 -29.35 -10.63 -3.45
N HIS A 13 -29.49 -9.38 -3.04
CA HIS A 13 -29.37 -8.22 -3.95
C HIS A 13 -28.01 -8.17 -4.64
N ASN A 14 -26.92 -8.42 -3.90
CA ASN A 14 -25.57 -8.43 -4.45
C ASN A 14 -25.37 -9.55 -5.48
N ILE A 15 -25.90 -10.74 -5.24
CA ILE A 15 -25.86 -11.86 -6.18
C ILE A 15 -26.61 -11.52 -7.48
N GLU A 16 -27.81 -10.95 -7.38
CA GLU A 16 -28.61 -10.53 -8.55
C GLU A 16 -27.82 -9.49 -9.37
N LYS A 17 -27.29 -8.46 -8.69
CA LYS A 17 -26.49 -7.41 -9.33
C LYS A 17 -25.19 -7.94 -9.96
N ALA A 18 -24.54 -8.90 -9.32
CA ALA A 18 -23.35 -9.55 -9.85
C ALA A 18 -23.65 -10.36 -11.14
N LYS A 19 -24.81 -11.05 -11.20
CA LYS A 19 -25.27 -11.73 -12.42
C LYS A 19 -25.49 -10.77 -13.57
N GLU A 20 -26.17 -9.66 -13.31
CA GLU A 20 -26.46 -8.63 -14.33
C GLU A 20 -25.18 -7.98 -14.90
N ASN A 21 -24.14 -7.83 -14.07
CA ASN A 21 -22.90 -7.17 -14.43
C ASN A 21 -21.74 -8.14 -14.72
N HIS A 22 -22.02 -9.44 -14.83
CA HIS A 22 -21.04 -10.49 -15.12
C HIS A 22 -19.83 -10.49 -14.17
N ILE A 23 -20.08 -10.26 -12.87
CA ILE A 23 -19.03 -10.14 -11.84
C ILE A 23 -18.66 -11.52 -11.31
N ILE A 24 -17.36 -11.77 -11.23
CA ILE A 24 -16.76 -12.87 -10.50
C ILE A 24 -15.65 -12.30 -9.63
N ILE A 25 -15.58 -12.73 -8.37
CA ILE A 25 -14.68 -12.16 -7.36
C ILE A 25 -13.52 -13.13 -7.13
N PRO A 26 -12.24 -12.70 -7.19
CA PRO A 26 -11.11 -13.55 -6.85
C PRO A 26 -11.04 -13.81 -5.34
N THR A 27 -10.58 -15.00 -4.96
CA THR A 27 -10.23 -15.32 -3.58
C THR A 27 -8.89 -14.69 -3.19
N ILE A 28 -8.62 -14.55 -1.89
CA ILE A 28 -7.31 -14.11 -1.38
C ILE A 28 -6.22 -15.11 -1.82
N ALA A 29 -6.52 -16.40 -1.81
CA ALA A 29 -5.62 -17.45 -2.29
C ALA A 29 -5.24 -17.25 -3.78
N GLN A 30 -6.19 -16.89 -4.65
CA GLN A 30 -5.92 -16.60 -6.06
C GLN A 30 -5.11 -15.33 -6.27
N MET A 31 -5.26 -14.32 -5.42
CA MET A 31 -4.42 -13.12 -5.46
C MET A 31 -2.99 -13.41 -5.00
N GLN A 32 -2.83 -14.31 -4.04
CA GLN A 32 -1.54 -14.80 -3.55
C GLN A 32 -0.84 -15.69 -4.57
N ASN A 33 -1.58 -16.64 -5.16
CA ASN A 33 -1.07 -17.59 -6.13
C ASN A 33 -1.95 -17.61 -7.39
N PRO A 34 -1.57 -16.88 -8.47
CA PRO A 34 -2.32 -16.84 -9.71
C PRO A 34 -2.46 -18.16 -10.46
N ASP A 35 -1.69 -19.20 -10.10
CA ASP A 35 -1.87 -20.53 -10.69
C ASP A 35 -3.24 -21.13 -10.36
N LEU A 36 -3.86 -20.68 -9.26
CA LEU A 36 -5.21 -21.08 -8.84
C LEU A 36 -6.33 -20.39 -9.63
N ILE A 37 -6.01 -19.41 -10.47
CA ILE A 37 -7.00 -18.68 -11.28
C ILE A 37 -7.45 -19.56 -12.45
N PRO A 38 -8.78 -19.71 -12.70
CA PRO A 38 -9.30 -20.51 -13.80
C PRO A 38 -8.78 -20.03 -15.18
N GLU A 39 -8.45 -20.97 -16.06
CA GLU A 39 -7.91 -20.67 -17.40
C GLU A 39 -8.83 -19.75 -18.23
N LYS A 40 -10.15 -19.91 -18.13
CA LYS A 40 -11.13 -19.04 -18.81
C LYS A 40 -10.97 -17.55 -18.41
N ILE A 41 -10.64 -17.28 -17.14
CA ILE A 41 -10.35 -15.92 -16.64
C ILE A 41 -9.03 -15.42 -17.24
N LYS A 42 -7.99 -16.27 -17.24
CA LYS A 42 -6.68 -15.93 -17.81
C LYS A 42 -6.80 -15.62 -19.31
N GLU A 43 -7.58 -16.41 -20.05
CA GLU A 43 -7.85 -16.16 -21.47
C GLU A 43 -8.48 -14.78 -21.69
N LYS A 44 -9.51 -14.44 -20.91
CA LYS A 44 -10.15 -13.11 -20.99
C LYS A 44 -9.18 -11.97 -20.67
N LEU A 45 -8.30 -12.15 -19.69
CA LEU A 45 -7.27 -11.17 -19.31
C LEU A 45 -6.29 -10.88 -20.44
N THR A 46 -6.03 -11.80 -21.38
CA THR A 46 -5.13 -11.54 -22.52
C THR A 46 -5.65 -10.45 -23.46
N HIS A 47 -6.93 -10.12 -23.37
CA HIS A 47 -7.60 -9.10 -24.18
C HIS A 47 -8.00 -7.86 -23.38
N THR A 48 -7.63 -7.79 -22.09
CA THR A 48 -8.04 -6.73 -21.17
C THR A 48 -6.81 -5.93 -20.73
N GLY A 49 -6.87 -4.61 -20.86
CA GLY A 49 -5.83 -3.70 -20.37
C GLY A 49 -5.83 -3.63 -18.83
N LEU A 50 -4.67 -3.36 -18.26
CA LEU A 50 -4.48 -3.30 -16.79
C LEU A 50 -5.40 -2.28 -16.10
N TRP A 51 -5.78 -1.22 -16.82
CA TRP A 51 -6.59 -0.11 -16.32
C TRP A 51 -8.03 -0.13 -16.84
N ASP A 52 -8.40 -1.15 -17.61
CA ASP A 52 -9.74 -1.25 -18.17
C ASP A 52 -10.77 -1.50 -17.08
N VAL A 53 -11.94 -0.88 -17.22
CA VAL A 53 -13.08 -1.08 -16.33
C VAL A 53 -13.80 -2.36 -16.73
N ASP A 54 -13.18 -3.50 -16.44
CA ASP A 54 -13.74 -4.84 -16.64
C ASP A 54 -13.63 -5.63 -15.34
N PRO A 55 -14.71 -6.27 -14.83
CA PRO A 55 -14.68 -7.06 -13.60
C PRO A 55 -13.56 -8.09 -13.55
N VAL A 56 -13.11 -8.64 -14.68
CA VAL A 56 -12.00 -9.59 -14.73
C VAL A 56 -10.67 -9.00 -14.19
N ASN A 57 -10.51 -7.67 -14.21
CA ASN A 57 -9.34 -7.01 -13.64
C ASN A 57 -9.24 -7.10 -12.12
N LEU A 58 -10.28 -7.56 -11.41
CA LEU A 58 -10.17 -7.95 -10.01
C LEU A 58 -9.11 -9.04 -9.80
N PHE A 59 -8.96 -9.96 -10.77
CA PHE A 59 -7.95 -11.03 -10.72
C PHE A 59 -6.52 -10.52 -10.91
N ARG A 60 -6.33 -9.28 -11.42
CA ARG A 60 -5.02 -8.61 -11.45
C ARG A 60 -4.67 -7.88 -10.15
N ILE A 61 -5.43 -8.03 -9.08
CA ILE A 61 -5.05 -7.53 -7.74
C ILE A 61 -4.03 -8.51 -7.14
N SER A 62 -2.84 -8.58 -7.74
CA SER A 62 -1.75 -9.48 -7.40
C SER A 62 -0.40 -8.81 -7.69
N TRP A 63 0.63 -9.14 -6.88
CA TRP A 63 2.02 -8.73 -7.11
C TRP A 63 2.69 -9.47 -8.26
N HIS A 64 2.08 -10.56 -8.73
CA HIS A 64 2.61 -11.46 -9.76
C HIS A 64 2.23 -11.06 -11.19
N ASN A 65 1.62 -9.91 -11.42
CA ASN A 65 1.32 -9.46 -12.77
C ASN A 65 2.59 -9.28 -13.60
N GLU A 66 2.55 -9.67 -14.87
CA GLU A 66 3.59 -9.28 -15.82
C GLU A 66 3.68 -7.74 -15.96
N ALA A 67 4.88 -7.25 -16.24
CA ALA A 67 5.14 -5.83 -16.51
C ALA A 67 4.61 -5.40 -17.88
N LYS A 68 3.30 -5.47 -18.08
CA LYS A 68 2.59 -5.11 -19.33
C LYS A 68 1.31 -4.34 -19.01
N GLU A 69 1.02 -3.32 -19.80
CA GLU A 69 -0.21 -2.52 -19.66
C GLU A 69 -1.43 -3.16 -20.31
N PHE A 70 -1.23 -4.00 -21.34
CA PHE A 70 -2.29 -4.69 -22.05
C PHE A 70 -1.93 -6.15 -22.33
N GLY A 71 -2.86 -7.05 -22.06
CA GLY A 71 -2.75 -8.48 -22.37
C GLY A 71 -1.70 -9.23 -21.55
N GLY A 72 -1.12 -8.61 -20.52
CA GLY A 72 -0.21 -9.29 -19.59
C GLY A 72 -0.96 -10.26 -18.70
N LEU A 73 -0.28 -11.36 -18.35
CA LEU A 73 -0.79 -12.35 -17.39
C LEU A 73 0.01 -12.29 -16.09
N TYR A 74 0.57 -13.43 -15.67
CA TYR A 74 1.26 -13.58 -14.40
C TYR A 74 2.67 -14.12 -14.61
N GLN A 75 3.55 -13.76 -13.68
CA GLN A 75 4.90 -14.27 -13.60
C GLN A 75 5.19 -14.80 -12.20
N HIS A 76 6.12 -15.75 -12.09
CA HIS A 76 6.41 -16.41 -10.81
C HIS A 76 7.05 -15.44 -9.81
N THR A 77 8.04 -14.65 -10.24
CA THR A 77 8.70 -13.66 -9.38
C THR A 77 7.99 -12.32 -9.48
N PRO A 78 7.56 -11.70 -8.36
CA PRO A 78 6.99 -10.36 -8.38
C PRO A 78 7.91 -9.33 -9.04
N ASN A 79 7.35 -8.28 -9.64
CA ASN A 79 8.15 -7.18 -10.19
C ASN A 79 8.89 -6.43 -9.08
N TYR A 80 10.16 -6.11 -9.31
CA TYR A 80 10.99 -5.42 -8.34
C TYR A 80 12.04 -4.51 -8.97
N VAL A 81 12.53 -3.59 -8.17
CA VAL A 81 13.72 -2.79 -8.42
C VAL A 81 14.79 -3.21 -7.42
N GLU A 82 15.95 -3.65 -7.89
CA GLU A 82 17.14 -3.81 -7.05
C GLU A 82 17.89 -2.48 -7.01
N ILE A 83 18.24 -2.03 -5.81
CA ILE A 83 19.03 -0.81 -5.61
C ILE A 83 20.50 -1.22 -5.48
N PRO A 84 21.35 -0.97 -6.51
CA PRO A 84 22.74 -1.39 -6.48
C PRO A 84 23.54 -0.72 -5.36
N SER A 85 24.54 -1.41 -4.82
CA SER A 85 25.44 -0.87 -3.79
C SER A 85 26.17 0.40 -4.26
N SER A 86 26.50 0.49 -5.56
CA SER A 86 27.09 1.70 -6.16
C SER A 86 26.15 2.91 -6.14
N LEU A 87 24.85 2.70 -6.07
CA LEU A 87 23.84 3.76 -5.93
C LEU A 87 23.51 4.03 -4.46
N SER A 88 23.28 2.99 -3.67
CA SER A 88 22.86 3.11 -2.27
C SER A 88 23.96 3.45 -1.28
N GLY A 89 25.23 3.11 -1.62
CA GLY A 89 26.39 3.27 -0.74
C GLY A 89 26.43 2.28 0.44
N VAL A 90 25.58 1.24 0.44
CA VAL A 90 25.58 0.16 1.45
C VAL A 90 25.89 -1.19 0.81
N PRO A 91 26.59 -2.12 1.50
CA PRO A 91 26.98 -3.40 0.91
C PRO A 91 25.83 -4.40 0.81
N CYS A 92 24.81 -4.32 1.65
CA CYS A 92 23.67 -5.22 1.60
C CYS A 92 22.83 -5.00 0.33
N ARG A 93 22.10 -6.03 -0.08
CA ARG A 93 21.18 -5.95 -1.21
C ARG A 93 19.83 -5.41 -0.77
N ILE A 94 19.30 -4.43 -1.51
CA ILE A 94 17.99 -3.84 -1.26
C ILE A 94 17.07 -4.13 -2.44
N PHE A 95 15.92 -4.74 -2.17
CA PHE A 95 14.90 -5.04 -3.17
C PHE A 95 13.58 -4.33 -2.84
N ALA A 96 13.08 -3.57 -3.78
CA ALA A 96 11.81 -2.85 -3.69
C ALA A 96 10.77 -3.47 -4.64
N MET A 97 9.77 -4.18 -4.09
CA MET A 97 8.72 -4.83 -4.87
C MET A 97 7.76 -3.79 -5.44
N SER A 98 7.48 -3.86 -6.76
CA SER A 98 6.82 -2.77 -7.48
C SER A 98 5.30 -2.90 -7.56
N GLY A 99 4.58 -1.91 -7.01
CA GLY A 99 3.13 -1.77 -7.12
C GLY A 99 2.64 -1.10 -8.42
N LYS A 100 3.55 -0.69 -9.32
CA LYS A 100 3.20 -0.07 -10.62
C LYS A 100 2.25 -0.94 -11.45
N TRP A 101 2.40 -2.26 -11.36
CA TRP A 101 1.72 -3.23 -12.21
C TRP A 101 0.43 -3.79 -11.62
N PHE A 102 -0.15 -3.09 -10.66
CA PHE A 102 -1.53 -3.29 -10.23
C PHE A 102 -2.50 -2.48 -11.10
N PRO A 103 -3.78 -2.88 -11.20
CA PRO A 103 -4.83 -1.97 -11.60
C PRO A 103 -4.74 -0.68 -10.78
N THR A 104 -5.00 0.46 -11.37
CA THR A 104 -4.77 1.80 -10.77
C THR A 104 -3.30 2.22 -10.59
N GLY A 105 -2.32 1.38 -10.96
CA GLY A 105 -0.89 1.65 -10.78
C GLY A 105 -0.43 1.72 -9.33
N CYS A 106 -1.19 1.10 -8.39
CA CYS A 106 -0.91 1.15 -6.96
C CYS A 106 -1.48 -0.07 -6.23
N HIS A 107 -0.69 -0.67 -5.33
CA HIS A 107 -1.13 -1.81 -4.53
C HIS A 107 -2.30 -1.51 -3.56
N LYS A 108 -2.66 -0.24 -3.34
CA LYS A 108 -3.80 0.14 -2.49
C LYS A 108 -5.15 -0.38 -3.01
N VAL A 109 -5.23 -0.78 -4.28
CA VAL A 109 -6.41 -1.48 -4.81
C VAL A 109 -6.65 -2.81 -4.09
N GLY A 110 -5.59 -3.51 -3.67
CA GLY A 110 -5.70 -4.72 -2.85
C GLY A 110 -6.18 -4.44 -1.43
N ALA A 111 -5.62 -3.41 -0.77
CA ALA A 111 -6.08 -2.98 0.55
C ALA A 111 -7.57 -2.63 0.56
N SER A 112 -8.05 -1.89 -0.45
CA SER A 112 -9.48 -1.52 -0.56
C SER A 112 -10.35 -2.72 -0.94
N PHE A 113 -9.85 -3.67 -1.74
CA PHE A 113 -10.54 -4.94 -2.01
C PHE A 113 -10.74 -5.73 -0.71
N GLY A 114 -9.71 -5.88 0.10
CA GLY A 114 -9.78 -6.57 1.40
C GLY A 114 -10.80 -5.95 2.36
N CYS A 115 -11.13 -4.66 2.21
CA CYS A 115 -12.16 -4.00 3.02
C CYS A 115 -13.57 -4.17 2.44
N LEU A 116 -13.74 -4.09 1.10
CA LEU A 116 -15.06 -4.13 0.45
C LEU A 116 -15.59 -5.56 0.26
N ALA A 117 -14.74 -6.47 -0.24
CA ALA A 117 -15.17 -7.82 -0.60
C ALA A 117 -15.85 -8.59 0.55
N PRO A 118 -15.31 -8.58 1.80
CA PRO A 118 -15.99 -9.26 2.93
C PRO A 118 -17.42 -8.76 3.15
N ARG A 119 -17.62 -7.44 3.08
CA ARG A 119 -18.95 -6.85 3.32
C ARG A 119 -19.91 -7.10 2.16
N LEU A 120 -19.38 -7.20 0.93
CA LEU A 120 -20.18 -7.50 -0.26
C LEU A 120 -20.67 -8.96 -0.26
N VAL A 121 -19.76 -9.93 -0.04
CA VAL A 121 -20.09 -11.36 -0.07
C VAL A 121 -20.88 -11.82 1.16
N THR A 122 -20.92 -11.03 2.22
CA THR A 122 -21.81 -11.26 3.39
C THR A 122 -23.12 -10.51 3.29
N GLY A 123 -23.30 -9.62 2.30
CA GLY A 123 -24.48 -8.76 2.17
C GLY A 123 -24.57 -7.61 3.19
N GLN A 124 -23.55 -7.39 4.01
CA GLN A 124 -23.50 -6.25 4.93
C GLN A 124 -23.39 -4.93 4.18
N PHE A 125 -22.72 -4.93 3.04
CA PHE A 125 -22.81 -3.88 2.02
C PHE A 125 -23.79 -4.35 0.96
N ASP A 126 -24.95 -3.70 0.88
CA ASP A 126 -25.94 -3.91 -0.16
C ASP A 126 -25.66 -2.94 -1.31
N ALA A 127 -25.18 -3.46 -2.45
CA ALA A 127 -24.79 -2.67 -3.61
C ALA A 127 -25.98 -1.96 -4.30
N THR A 128 -27.21 -2.26 -3.93
CA THR A 128 -28.40 -1.57 -4.44
C THR A 128 -28.81 -0.37 -3.59
N TYR A 129 -28.25 -0.25 -2.38
CA TYR A 129 -28.61 0.78 -1.40
C TYR A 129 -27.43 1.59 -0.89
N HIS A 130 -26.29 0.94 -0.61
CA HIS A 130 -25.14 1.60 0.00
C HIS A 130 -24.22 2.26 -1.02
N HIS A 131 -23.60 3.37 -0.58
CA HIS A 131 -22.51 4.02 -1.27
C HIS A 131 -21.20 3.75 -0.51
N ALA A 132 -20.20 3.22 -1.21
CA ALA A 132 -18.88 2.96 -0.62
C ALA A 132 -18.10 4.28 -0.50
N VAL A 133 -17.88 4.77 0.72
CA VAL A 133 -17.17 6.02 0.98
C VAL A 133 -15.69 5.70 1.27
N TRP A 134 -14.79 6.27 0.45
CA TRP A 134 -13.35 6.03 0.49
C TRP A 134 -12.59 7.26 0.94
N PRO A 135 -12.43 7.48 2.26
CA PRO A 135 -11.66 8.59 2.79
C PRO A 135 -10.15 8.28 2.68
N SER A 136 -9.40 9.14 2.00
CA SER A 136 -7.96 8.93 1.77
C SER A 136 -7.30 10.19 1.27
N THR A 137 -5.97 10.20 1.31
CA THR A 137 -5.13 11.21 0.69
C THR A 137 -4.78 10.90 -0.78
N GLY A 138 -5.36 9.84 -1.38
CA GLY A 138 -5.21 9.59 -2.82
C GLY A 138 -5.30 8.14 -3.26
N ASN A 139 -4.25 7.34 -3.06
CA ASN A 139 -4.15 5.99 -3.65
C ASN A 139 -5.21 5.01 -3.15
N TYR A 140 -5.62 5.11 -1.88
CA TYR A 140 -6.64 4.22 -1.34
C TYR A 140 -8.03 4.57 -1.88
N CYS A 141 -8.39 5.86 -2.01
CA CYS A 141 -9.68 6.23 -2.60
C CYS A 141 -9.73 5.88 -4.10
N ARG A 142 -8.59 5.96 -4.82
CA ARG A 142 -8.51 5.48 -6.21
C ARG A 142 -8.73 3.98 -6.30
N GLY A 143 -8.06 3.19 -5.46
CA GLY A 143 -8.27 1.74 -5.38
C GLY A 143 -9.70 1.38 -5.01
N GLY A 144 -10.28 2.05 -4.03
CA GLY A 144 -11.66 1.85 -3.59
C GLY A 144 -12.71 2.21 -4.66
N ALA A 145 -12.54 3.35 -5.34
CA ALA A 145 -13.41 3.75 -6.44
C ALA A 145 -13.36 2.76 -7.61
N PHE A 146 -12.15 2.26 -7.94
CA PHE A 146 -11.97 1.26 -8.99
C PHE A 146 -12.63 -0.06 -8.63
N ASN A 147 -12.36 -0.61 -7.45
CA ASN A 147 -13.03 -1.82 -6.95
C ASN A 147 -14.55 -1.66 -6.93
N SER A 148 -15.04 -0.51 -6.44
CA SER A 148 -16.48 -0.23 -6.45
C SER A 148 -17.04 -0.27 -7.88
N LYS A 149 -16.34 0.33 -8.83
CA LYS A 149 -16.76 0.34 -10.23
C LYS A 149 -16.79 -1.07 -10.84
N LEU A 150 -15.76 -1.91 -10.58
CA LEU A 150 -15.68 -3.29 -11.05
C LEU A 150 -16.73 -4.20 -10.41
N LEU A 151 -17.13 -3.88 -9.17
CA LEU A 151 -18.14 -4.63 -8.41
C LEU A 151 -19.55 -4.03 -8.54
N ALA A 152 -19.75 -3.12 -9.49
CA ALA A 152 -21.00 -2.41 -9.75
C ALA A 152 -21.57 -1.72 -8.48
N CYS A 153 -20.72 -1.20 -7.61
CA CYS A 153 -21.07 -0.45 -6.41
C CYS A 153 -20.93 1.06 -6.64
N ASP A 154 -21.82 1.85 -6.11
CA ASP A 154 -21.65 3.30 -6.08
C ASP A 154 -20.56 3.71 -5.10
N SER A 155 -19.79 4.77 -5.42
CA SER A 155 -18.68 5.21 -4.60
C SER A 155 -18.58 6.72 -4.43
N VAL A 156 -18.07 7.12 -3.26
CA VAL A 156 -17.70 8.50 -2.91
C VAL A 156 -16.23 8.53 -2.52
N ALA A 157 -15.41 9.24 -3.29
CA ALA A 157 -14.00 9.45 -3.00
C ALA A 157 -13.82 10.76 -2.21
N ILE A 158 -13.12 10.72 -1.08
CA ILE A 158 -12.79 11.92 -0.29
C ILE A 158 -11.28 12.06 -0.24
N LEU A 159 -10.74 13.19 -0.67
CA LEU A 159 -9.29 13.46 -0.66
C LEU A 159 -8.98 14.95 -0.50
N PRO A 160 -7.78 15.32 0.05
CA PRO A 160 -7.36 16.69 0.17
C PRO A 160 -7.20 17.37 -1.20
N GLN A 161 -7.50 18.67 -1.25
CA GLN A 161 -7.46 19.43 -2.50
C GLN A 161 -6.05 19.64 -3.09
N ASP A 162 -5.00 19.57 -2.24
CA ASP A 162 -3.61 19.85 -2.63
C ASP A 162 -2.89 18.61 -3.18
N MET A 163 -3.63 17.51 -3.42
CA MET A 163 -3.09 16.30 -4.04
C MET A 163 -2.77 16.50 -5.53
N SER A 164 -1.92 15.62 -6.11
CA SER A 164 -1.52 15.70 -7.50
C SER A 164 -2.71 15.73 -8.46
N LYS A 165 -2.60 16.52 -9.52
CA LYS A 165 -3.66 16.71 -10.53
C LYS A 165 -4.07 15.38 -11.18
N GLU A 166 -3.10 14.49 -11.42
CA GLU A 166 -3.30 13.18 -12.04
C GLU A 166 -4.29 12.33 -11.25
N ARG A 167 -4.28 12.44 -9.91
CA ARG A 167 -5.22 11.70 -9.03
C ARG A 167 -6.66 12.17 -9.22
N PHE A 168 -6.88 13.48 -9.26
CA PHE A 168 -8.21 14.05 -9.46
C PHE A 168 -8.77 13.76 -10.85
N ASP A 169 -7.96 13.91 -11.89
CA ASP A 169 -8.41 13.71 -13.28
C ASP A 169 -8.81 12.26 -13.52
N TRP A 170 -8.08 11.30 -12.97
CA TRP A 170 -8.44 9.90 -13.05
C TRP A 170 -9.73 9.59 -12.27
N LEU A 171 -9.86 10.08 -11.03
CA LEU A 171 -11.06 9.83 -10.21
C LEU A 171 -12.34 10.35 -10.85
N LYS A 172 -12.31 11.47 -11.58
CA LYS A 172 -13.47 12.01 -12.29
C LYS A 172 -14.06 11.02 -13.30
N SER A 173 -13.26 10.09 -13.84
CA SER A 173 -13.72 9.09 -14.79
C SER A 173 -14.27 7.81 -14.15
N ILE A 174 -13.99 7.57 -12.86
CA ILE A 174 -14.25 6.29 -12.18
C ILE A 174 -15.22 6.44 -11.01
N ALA A 175 -15.01 7.41 -10.11
CA ALA A 175 -15.82 7.59 -8.91
C ALA A 175 -17.22 8.17 -9.24
N GLY A 176 -18.23 7.75 -8.49
CA GLY A 176 -19.57 8.33 -8.60
C GLY A 176 -19.60 9.78 -8.10
N GLN A 177 -18.90 10.07 -7.00
CA GLN A 177 -18.76 11.41 -6.43
C GLN A 177 -17.36 11.62 -5.89
N ILE A 178 -16.86 12.87 -6.01
CA ILE A 178 -15.59 13.30 -5.42
C ILE A 178 -15.86 14.47 -4.47
N ILE A 179 -15.30 14.38 -3.27
CA ILE A 179 -15.33 15.43 -2.26
C ILE A 179 -13.89 15.85 -1.97
N ALA A 180 -13.54 17.09 -2.30
CA ALA A 180 -12.25 17.66 -1.94
C ALA A 180 -12.33 18.31 -0.55
N THR A 181 -11.40 17.95 0.34
CA THR A 181 -11.26 18.58 1.66
C THR A 181 -10.10 19.59 1.66
N PRO A 182 -10.12 20.62 2.51
CA PRO A 182 -8.99 21.57 2.58
C PRO A 182 -7.69 20.88 3.01
N GLY A 183 -6.55 21.33 2.45
CA GLY A 183 -5.21 21.01 2.90
C GLY A 183 -4.51 19.91 2.10
N CYS A 184 -3.41 19.40 2.68
CA CYS A 184 -2.45 18.46 2.07
C CYS A 184 -2.55 17.05 2.66
N GLU A 185 -1.53 16.21 2.38
CA GLU A 185 -1.44 14.80 2.80
C GLU A 185 -1.70 14.57 4.30
N SER A 186 -1.20 15.46 5.17
CA SER A 186 -1.34 15.31 6.62
C SER A 186 -2.65 15.85 7.21
N ASN A 187 -3.58 16.39 6.37
CA ASN A 187 -4.86 16.93 6.81
C ASN A 187 -5.95 15.85 6.94
N VAL A 188 -5.67 14.82 7.72
CA VAL A 188 -6.59 13.67 7.92
C VAL A 188 -7.79 14.06 8.79
N LYS A 189 -7.65 15.08 9.66
CA LYS A 189 -8.77 15.55 10.51
C LYS A 189 -9.95 16.04 9.65
N GLU A 190 -9.69 16.84 8.63
CA GLU A 190 -10.70 17.37 7.72
C GLU A 190 -11.44 16.26 6.97
N ILE A 191 -10.71 15.17 6.64
CA ILE A 191 -11.31 13.95 6.08
C ILE A 191 -12.21 13.28 7.11
N PHE A 192 -11.76 13.12 8.37
CA PHE A 192 -12.56 12.54 9.43
C PHE A 192 -13.83 13.35 9.72
N ASP A 193 -13.72 14.67 9.80
CA ASP A 193 -14.86 15.55 10.00
C ASP A 193 -15.92 15.34 8.89
N LYS A 194 -15.48 15.21 7.63
CA LYS A 194 -16.36 14.91 6.50
C LYS A 194 -16.98 13.51 6.57
N THR A 195 -16.22 12.51 7.01
CA THR A 195 -16.78 11.16 7.20
C THR A 195 -17.82 11.12 8.32
N TRP A 196 -17.63 11.87 9.40
CA TRP A 196 -18.62 12.00 10.47
C TRP A 196 -19.94 12.65 10.00
N GLU A 197 -19.85 13.62 9.09
CA GLU A 197 -21.02 14.21 8.46
C GLU A 197 -21.77 13.17 7.62
N LEU A 198 -21.06 12.47 6.75
CA LEU A 198 -21.63 11.45 5.86
C LEU A 198 -22.21 10.25 6.62
N LYS A 199 -21.59 9.85 7.72
CA LYS A 199 -22.06 8.72 8.56
C LYS A 199 -23.46 8.92 9.14
N LYS A 200 -24.01 10.13 9.11
CA LYS A 200 -25.40 10.41 9.52
C LYS A 200 -26.42 9.86 8.52
N ASP A 201 -26.01 9.64 7.28
CA ASP A 201 -26.81 8.99 6.25
C ASP A 201 -26.52 7.48 6.28
N PRO A 202 -27.51 6.63 6.59
CA PRO A 202 -27.28 5.19 6.70
C PRO A 202 -26.91 4.51 5.37
N SER A 203 -27.13 5.17 4.22
CA SER A 203 -26.69 4.68 2.92
C SER A 203 -25.18 4.85 2.71
N MET A 204 -24.51 5.71 3.50
CA MET A 204 -23.08 6.00 3.37
C MET A 204 -22.25 5.06 4.24
N MET A 205 -21.62 4.05 3.64
CA MET A 205 -20.75 3.12 4.36
C MET A 205 -19.28 3.55 4.25
N ILE A 206 -18.70 3.91 5.38
CA ILE A 206 -17.32 4.44 5.44
C ILE A 206 -16.31 3.30 5.51
N PHE A 207 -15.39 3.25 4.57
CA PHE A 207 -14.24 2.33 4.54
C PHE A 207 -12.98 3.05 4.99
N ASN A 208 -12.76 3.14 6.30
CA ASN A 208 -11.60 3.83 6.87
C ASN A 208 -10.38 2.90 6.87
N GLN A 209 -9.41 3.11 5.97
CA GLN A 209 -8.21 2.29 5.86
C GLN A 209 -7.39 2.16 7.15
N PHE A 210 -7.48 3.15 8.05
CA PHE A 210 -6.74 3.16 9.31
C PHE A 210 -7.33 2.23 10.36
N ALA A 211 -8.59 1.77 10.17
CA ALA A 211 -9.34 0.97 11.13
C ALA A 211 -9.87 -0.35 10.58
N GLU A 212 -10.02 -0.48 9.26
CA GLU A 212 -10.57 -1.68 8.60
C GLU A 212 -9.57 -2.84 8.60
N MET A 213 -9.91 -3.93 9.31
CA MET A 213 -9.04 -5.11 9.43
C MET A 213 -8.86 -5.91 8.12
N GLY A 214 -9.66 -5.66 7.10
CA GLY A 214 -9.46 -6.18 5.75
C GLY A 214 -8.18 -5.66 5.07
N ASN A 215 -7.74 -4.46 5.44
CA ASN A 215 -6.48 -3.88 4.97
C ASN A 215 -5.25 -4.71 5.43
N PRO A 216 -5.00 -4.93 6.74
CA PRO A 216 -3.89 -5.77 7.19
C PRO A 216 -4.06 -7.24 6.79
N LEU A 217 -5.27 -7.79 6.73
CA LEU A 217 -5.52 -9.14 6.26
C LEU A 217 -4.99 -9.34 4.84
N TRP A 218 -5.33 -8.43 3.91
CA TRP A 218 -4.87 -8.51 2.53
C TRP A 218 -3.34 -8.40 2.45
N HIS A 219 -2.74 -7.45 3.17
CA HIS A 219 -1.29 -7.26 3.14
C HIS A 219 -0.52 -8.44 3.74
N TYR A 220 -1.00 -9.03 4.83
CA TYR A 220 -0.38 -10.23 5.40
C TYR A 220 -0.40 -11.37 4.38
N ASN A 221 -1.60 -11.69 3.84
CA ASN A 221 -1.80 -12.87 3.00
C ASN A 221 -1.32 -12.70 1.55
N VAL A 222 -1.30 -11.48 1.00
CA VAL A 222 -0.92 -11.26 -0.41
C VAL A 222 0.44 -10.59 -0.51
N THR A 223 0.64 -9.44 0.15
CA THR A 223 1.92 -8.71 0.07
C THR A 223 3.04 -9.44 0.79
N GLY A 224 2.76 -9.98 1.99
CA GLY A 224 3.75 -10.69 2.79
C GLY A 224 4.28 -11.93 2.07
N TYR A 225 3.39 -12.74 1.49
CA TYR A 225 3.78 -13.92 0.70
C TYR A 225 4.57 -13.53 -0.55
N ALA A 226 4.14 -12.50 -1.29
CA ALA A 226 4.86 -12.02 -2.46
C ALA A 226 6.28 -11.51 -2.13
N LEU A 227 6.46 -10.83 -0.98
CA LEU A 227 7.79 -10.43 -0.50
C LEU A 227 8.66 -11.63 -0.12
N ALA A 228 8.07 -12.66 0.47
CA ALA A 228 8.78 -13.91 0.75
C ALA A 228 9.19 -14.62 -0.56
N ASP A 229 8.29 -14.70 -1.54
CA ASP A 229 8.57 -15.28 -2.86
C ASP A 229 9.66 -14.49 -3.59
N LEU A 230 9.62 -13.16 -3.53
CA LEU A 230 10.68 -12.31 -4.07
C LEU A 230 12.02 -12.61 -3.40
N PHE A 231 12.08 -12.63 -2.06
CA PHE A 231 13.31 -12.92 -1.34
C PHE A 231 13.87 -14.31 -1.72
N GLU A 232 13.03 -15.35 -1.74
CA GLU A 232 13.45 -16.70 -2.13
C GLU A 232 13.98 -16.77 -3.57
N ALA A 233 13.39 -15.98 -4.49
CA ALA A 233 13.81 -15.94 -5.89
C ALA A 233 15.14 -15.21 -6.10
N VAL A 234 15.46 -14.19 -5.29
CA VAL A 234 16.63 -13.32 -5.52
C VAL A 234 17.80 -13.59 -4.58
N LYS A 235 17.59 -14.29 -3.47
CA LYS A 235 18.65 -14.57 -2.49
C LYS A 235 19.77 -15.43 -3.09
N LYS A 236 21.00 -15.13 -2.71
CA LYS A 236 22.16 -15.97 -3.00
C LYS A 236 22.38 -16.98 -1.86
N PRO A 237 23.11 -18.09 -2.11
CA PRO A 237 23.46 -19.03 -1.04
C PRO A 237 24.12 -18.30 0.14
N GLY A 238 23.68 -18.57 1.35
CA GLY A 238 24.18 -17.93 2.59
C GLY A 238 23.54 -16.61 2.96
N GLN A 239 22.81 -15.95 2.05
CA GLN A 239 22.12 -14.69 2.38
C GLN A 239 20.89 -14.91 3.25
N ARG A 240 20.66 -13.96 4.17
CA ARG A 240 19.48 -13.91 5.05
C ARG A 240 18.63 -12.67 4.80
N LEU A 241 17.34 -12.77 5.08
CA LEU A 241 16.49 -11.60 5.17
C LEU A 241 16.78 -10.89 6.51
N ALA A 242 17.49 -9.77 6.44
CA ALA A 242 17.90 -9.01 7.61
C ALA A 242 16.84 -8.00 8.07
N GLY A 243 16.05 -7.47 7.12
CA GLY A 243 15.04 -6.49 7.47
C GLY A 243 14.02 -6.22 6.39
N ALA A 244 12.94 -5.56 6.80
CA ALA A 244 11.93 -4.97 5.93
C ALA A 244 11.59 -3.56 6.45
N CYS A 245 11.42 -2.61 5.53
CA CYS A 245 11.05 -1.23 5.86
C CYS A 245 9.78 -0.85 5.10
N PHE A 246 8.77 -0.33 5.81
CA PHE A 246 7.55 0.15 5.19
C PHE A 246 7.17 1.52 5.75
N THR A 247 7.05 2.52 4.89
CA THR A 247 6.52 3.83 5.31
C THR A 247 5.04 3.72 5.62
N SER A 248 4.61 4.37 6.71
CA SER A 248 3.25 4.28 7.22
C SER A 248 2.40 5.47 6.79
N GLY A 249 1.31 5.18 6.05
CA GLY A 249 0.09 5.97 6.09
C GLY A 249 -0.91 5.20 6.95
N SER A 250 -1.68 4.28 6.36
CA SER A 250 -2.60 3.41 7.12
C SER A 250 -1.95 2.23 7.84
N ALA A 251 -0.64 2.02 7.70
CA ALA A 251 0.12 0.90 8.27
C ALA A 251 -0.33 -0.51 7.81
N GLY A 252 -1.17 -0.64 6.80
CA GLY A 252 -1.60 -1.96 6.33
C GLY A 252 -0.42 -2.84 5.89
N THR A 253 0.56 -2.27 5.18
CA THR A 253 1.79 -2.98 4.75
C THR A 253 2.64 -3.52 5.90
N MET A 254 2.53 -2.96 7.12
CA MET A 254 3.25 -3.47 8.28
C MET A 254 2.88 -4.92 8.62
N SER A 255 1.66 -5.36 8.30
CA SER A 255 1.25 -6.76 8.50
C SER A 255 1.95 -7.75 7.57
N SER A 256 2.51 -7.30 6.45
CA SER A 256 3.45 -8.10 5.65
C SER A 256 4.72 -8.45 6.45
N GLY A 257 5.17 -7.50 7.28
CA GLY A 257 6.28 -7.71 8.21
C GLY A 257 5.95 -8.74 9.31
N ASP A 258 4.69 -8.87 9.71
CA ASP A 258 4.26 -9.90 10.65
C ASP A 258 4.51 -11.30 10.03
N LEU A 259 4.09 -11.54 8.79
CA LEU A 259 4.38 -12.78 8.06
C LEU A 259 5.88 -13.02 7.89
N LEU A 260 6.61 -11.98 7.47
CA LEU A 260 8.05 -12.11 7.23
C LEU A 260 8.81 -12.47 8.52
N LYS A 261 8.43 -11.91 9.67
CA LYS A 261 9.06 -12.26 10.97
C LYS A 261 8.73 -13.67 11.42
N GLU A 262 7.57 -14.21 11.07
CA GLU A 262 7.22 -15.62 11.31
C GLU A 262 8.07 -16.57 10.46
N ARG A 263 8.28 -16.23 9.17
CA ARG A 263 9.06 -17.05 8.24
C ARG A 263 10.57 -16.93 8.41
N TYR A 264 11.04 -15.72 8.75
CA TYR A 264 12.45 -15.36 8.86
C TYR A 264 12.77 -14.80 10.25
N PRO A 265 12.84 -15.66 11.28
CA PRO A 265 13.12 -15.22 12.63
C PRO A 265 14.45 -14.44 12.73
N GLY A 266 14.43 -13.35 13.43
CA GLY A 266 15.61 -12.49 13.62
C GLY A 266 15.70 -11.31 12.65
N MET A 267 14.88 -11.23 11.60
CA MET A 267 14.78 -10.02 10.79
C MET A 267 14.20 -8.83 11.61
N LYS A 268 14.54 -7.63 11.19
CA LYS A 268 14.04 -6.38 11.79
C LYS A 268 12.95 -5.76 10.92
N LEU A 269 11.87 -5.30 11.54
CA LEU A 269 10.78 -4.60 10.88
C LEU A 269 10.82 -3.13 11.26
N ALA A 270 11.03 -2.25 10.28
CA ALA A 270 10.99 -0.80 10.47
C ALA A 270 9.74 -0.17 9.89
N VAL A 271 9.18 0.77 10.63
CA VAL A 271 8.18 1.71 10.13
C VAL A 271 8.85 3.02 9.73
N GLY A 272 8.60 3.47 8.50
CA GLY A 272 9.07 4.77 7.98
C GLY A 272 8.01 5.85 8.10
N GLU A 273 8.43 7.09 8.32
CA GLU A 273 7.56 8.27 8.33
C GLU A 273 8.30 9.51 7.79
N ALA A 274 7.58 10.60 7.55
CA ALA A 274 8.20 11.86 7.18
C ALA A 274 8.78 12.56 8.42
N LEU A 275 10.01 13.11 8.32
CA LEU A 275 10.64 13.87 9.40
C LEU A 275 9.83 15.11 9.79
N GLN A 276 9.11 15.70 8.85
CA GLN A 276 8.22 16.82 9.09
C GLN A 276 6.92 16.44 9.84
N CYS A 277 6.62 15.13 9.95
CA CYS A 277 5.48 14.59 10.68
C CYS A 277 5.89 13.33 11.48
N PRO A 278 6.78 13.46 12.49
CA PRO A 278 7.42 12.32 13.16
C PRO A 278 6.53 11.78 14.30
N THR A 279 5.35 11.28 13.97
CA THR A 279 4.33 10.86 14.93
C THR A 279 4.77 9.66 15.77
N ILE A 280 5.44 8.69 15.15
CA ILE A 280 5.92 7.47 15.83
C ILE A 280 7.23 7.75 16.56
N LEU A 281 8.15 8.46 15.92
CA LEU A 281 9.47 8.78 16.46
C LEU A 281 9.35 9.69 17.68
N ASP A 282 8.69 10.85 17.55
CA ASP A 282 8.74 11.95 18.52
C ASP A 282 7.36 12.42 19.02
N ASN A 283 6.25 11.71 18.72
CA ASN A 283 4.88 12.17 18.94
C ASN A 283 4.59 13.53 18.26
N GLY A 284 5.32 13.81 17.17
CA GLY A 284 5.25 15.06 16.44
C GLY A 284 4.16 15.07 15.36
N PHE A 285 3.91 16.25 14.81
CA PHE A 285 3.00 16.43 13.68
C PHE A 285 3.44 17.61 12.82
N GLY A 286 3.09 17.57 11.54
CA GLY A 286 3.35 18.67 10.61
C GLY A 286 2.88 18.33 9.20
N GLY A 287 2.98 19.31 8.30
CA GLY A 287 2.77 19.12 6.86
C GLY A 287 4.06 18.59 6.21
N HIS A 288 3.93 17.71 5.22
CA HIS A 288 5.05 17.15 4.47
C HIS A 288 4.67 16.91 3.01
N ARG A 289 5.69 16.63 2.17
CA ARG A 289 5.54 16.42 0.73
C ARG A 289 5.72 14.97 0.28
N ILE A 290 5.84 13.99 1.20
CA ILE A 290 5.89 12.58 0.84
C ILE A 290 4.46 12.08 0.67
N GLU A 291 3.90 12.23 -0.53
CA GLU A 291 2.53 11.79 -0.82
C GLU A 291 2.36 10.29 -0.63
N GLY A 292 1.26 9.88 0.01
CA GLY A 292 0.90 8.47 0.25
C GLY A 292 1.25 7.94 1.63
N ILE A 293 1.96 8.72 2.45
CA ILE A 293 2.30 8.36 3.83
C ILE A 293 2.04 9.52 4.79
N GLY A 294 2.27 9.27 6.07
CA GLY A 294 2.22 10.26 7.13
C GLY A 294 0.79 10.54 7.59
N ASP A 295 0.56 10.22 8.84
CA ASP A 295 -0.66 10.54 9.57
C ASP A 295 -0.25 11.10 10.93
N LYS A 296 -1.01 12.03 11.45
CA LYS A 296 -0.85 12.56 12.82
C LYS A 296 -1.35 11.58 13.88
N HIS A 297 -1.72 10.37 13.48
CA HIS A 297 -2.31 9.34 14.33
C HIS A 297 -1.62 7.99 14.11
N ILE A 298 -1.56 7.18 15.16
CA ILE A 298 -1.14 5.79 15.03
C ILE A 298 -2.34 4.98 14.51
N PRO A 299 -2.25 4.33 13.33
CA PRO A 299 -3.38 3.58 12.79
C PRO A 299 -3.84 2.46 13.71
N TRP A 300 -5.16 2.25 13.80
CA TRP A 300 -5.73 1.14 14.57
C TRP A 300 -5.19 -0.21 14.12
N VAL A 301 -5.02 -0.39 12.83
CA VAL A 301 -4.56 -1.64 12.20
C VAL A 301 -3.04 -1.86 12.30
N HIS A 302 -2.28 -0.97 12.94
CA HIS A 302 -0.83 -1.15 13.11
C HIS A 302 -0.52 -2.06 14.30
N ASN A 303 0.10 -3.22 14.05
CA ASN A 303 0.66 -4.09 15.09
C ASN A 303 1.98 -3.50 15.61
N VAL A 304 1.86 -2.47 16.47
CA VAL A 304 3.03 -1.74 17.01
C VAL A 304 3.94 -2.66 17.81
N LYS A 305 3.39 -3.64 18.51
CA LYS A 305 4.16 -4.58 19.33
C LYS A 305 5.21 -5.36 18.54
N ASN A 306 4.95 -5.59 17.25
CA ASN A 306 5.85 -6.32 16.35
C ASN A 306 6.83 -5.43 15.57
N THR A 307 6.73 -4.10 15.67
CA THR A 307 7.61 -3.14 14.99
C THR A 307 8.89 -2.94 15.81
N ASP A 308 10.06 -3.03 15.16
CA ASP A 308 11.36 -2.98 15.82
C ASP A 308 12.00 -1.60 15.80
N MET A 309 11.68 -0.78 14.79
CA MET A 309 12.34 0.52 14.60
C MET A 309 11.39 1.53 13.95
N ALA A 310 11.51 2.80 14.33
CA ALA A 310 10.96 3.95 13.62
C ALA A 310 12.08 4.69 12.90
N ILE A 311 11.86 5.07 11.63
CA ILE A 311 12.82 5.80 10.79
C ILE A 311 12.10 6.98 10.14
N ALA A 312 12.58 8.20 10.39
CA ALA A 312 12.05 9.39 9.73
C ALA A 312 12.96 9.81 8.55
N ILE A 313 12.32 10.15 7.43
CA ILE A 313 12.95 10.61 6.19
C ILE A 313 12.57 12.07 5.96
N ASP A 314 13.55 12.92 5.72
CA ASP A 314 13.31 14.29 5.27
C ASP A 314 12.58 14.26 3.90
N ASP A 315 11.50 15.00 3.80
CA ASP A 315 10.73 15.01 2.56
C ASP A 315 11.52 15.59 1.38
N GLU A 316 12.48 16.49 1.66
CA GLU A 316 13.39 17.02 0.65
C GLU A 316 14.24 15.90 0.00
N ASP A 317 14.72 14.91 0.78
CA ASP A 317 15.48 13.78 0.23
C ASP A 317 14.66 13.04 -0.83
N SER A 318 13.39 12.75 -0.55
CA SER A 318 12.52 12.07 -1.50
C SER A 318 12.23 12.90 -2.75
N GLN A 319 12.03 14.21 -2.59
CA GLN A 319 11.75 15.12 -3.71
C GLN A 319 12.97 15.30 -4.64
N ARG A 320 14.17 15.42 -4.06
CA ARG A 320 15.41 15.53 -4.84
C ARG A 320 15.68 14.27 -5.67
N LEU A 321 15.50 13.11 -5.06
CA LEU A 321 15.69 11.84 -5.75
C LEU A 321 14.60 11.56 -6.80
N LEU A 322 13.37 12.08 -6.61
CA LEU A 322 12.36 12.02 -7.66
C LEU A 322 12.85 12.68 -8.96
N ARG A 323 13.53 13.86 -8.86
CA ARG A 323 14.15 14.51 -10.02
C ARG A 323 15.31 13.69 -10.59
N LEU A 324 16.18 13.16 -9.74
CA LEU A 324 17.32 12.33 -10.14
C LEU A 324 16.89 11.16 -11.03
N PHE A 325 15.84 10.46 -10.65
CA PHE A 325 15.38 9.27 -11.38
C PHE A 325 14.55 9.58 -12.62
N ASN A 326 13.94 10.78 -12.71
CA ASN A 326 12.97 11.08 -13.76
C ASN A 326 13.39 12.21 -14.72
N CYS A 327 14.39 13.02 -14.40
CA CYS A 327 14.95 14.00 -15.34
C CYS A 327 16.03 13.36 -16.21
N LYS A 328 16.10 13.79 -17.46
CA LYS A 328 17.06 13.27 -18.45
C LYS A 328 18.52 13.35 -17.95
N GLU A 329 18.90 14.49 -17.40
CA GLU A 329 20.25 14.75 -16.89
C GLU A 329 20.60 13.85 -15.70
N GLY A 330 19.60 13.53 -14.86
CA GLY A 330 19.72 12.56 -13.77
C GLY A 330 19.95 11.13 -14.30
N GLN A 331 19.19 10.72 -15.32
CA GLN A 331 19.36 9.42 -15.96
C GLN A 331 20.71 9.28 -16.68
N GLU A 332 21.18 10.35 -17.34
CA GLU A 332 22.52 10.40 -17.93
C GLU A 332 23.61 10.29 -16.86
N TYR A 333 23.46 10.95 -15.73
CA TYR A 333 24.35 10.81 -14.58
C TYR A 333 24.38 9.37 -14.05
N LEU A 334 23.21 8.75 -13.83
CA LEU A 334 23.12 7.34 -13.39
C LEU A 334 23.80 6.38 -14.37
N LYS A 335 23.68 6.64 -15.68
CA LYS A 335 24.40 5.88 -16.71
C LYS A 335 25.92 6.03 -16.58
N SER A 336 26.41 7.22 -16.23
CA SER A 336 27.84 7.46 -15.99
C SER A 336 28.38 6.69 -14.76
N LEU A 337 27.53 6.33 -13.81
CA LEU A 337 27.83 5.46 -12.67
C LEU A 337 27.81 3.96 -13.03
N GLY A 338 27.56 3.61 -14.30
CA GLY A 338 27.51 2.23 -14.79
C GLY A 338 26.14 1.56 -14.68
N MET A 339 25.07 2.31 -14.43
CA MET A 339 23.71 1.76 -14.46
C MET A 339 23.30 1.44 -15.89
N THR A 340 22.64 0.30 -16.08
CA THR A 340 22.08 -0.10 -17.38
C THR A 340 20.81 0.68 -17.72
N ASP A 341 20.45 0.74 -19.00
CA ASP A 341 19.19 1.39 -19.41
C ASP A 341 17.96 0.71 -18.77
N GLU A 342 17.99 -0.60 -18.57
CA GLU A 342 16.93 -1.35 -17.85
C GLU A 342 16.83 -0.93 -16.38
N GLN A 343 17.94 -0.77 -15.67
CA GLN A 343 17.94 -0.32 -14.28
C GLN A 343 17.40 1.11 -14.17
N ILE A 344 17.83 2.00 -15.08
CA ILE A 344 17.40 3.40 -15.12
C ILE A 344 15.89 3.48 -15.38
N GLU A 345 15.37 2.68 -16.30
CA GLU A 345 13.92 2.58 -16.55
C GLU A 345 13.18 2.12 -15.29
N LYS A 346 13.67 1.07 -14.61
CA LYS A 346 13.08 0.57 -13.37
C LYS A 346 13.11 1.58 -12.23
N PHE A 347 14.08 2.50 -12.16
CA PHE A 347 14.08 3.56 -11.15
C PHE A 347 12.88 4.52 -11.31
N THR A 348 12.30 4.65 -12.51
CA THR A 348 11.06 5.40 -12.72
C THR A 348 9.81 4.70 -12.13
N TRP A 349 9.94 3.45 -11.69
CA TRP A 349 8.87 2.73 -10.98
C TRP A 349 8.76 3.14 -9.52
N MET A 350 9.62 4.02 -9.04
CA MET A 350 9.59 4.56 -7.68
C MET A 350 8.80 5.86 -7.65
N GLY A 351 7.62 5.85 -7.01
CA GLY A 351 6.93 7.06 -6.59
C GLY A 351 7.58 7.67 -5.35
N ILE A 352 7.07 8.80 -4.86
CA ILE A 352 7.67 9.56 -3.76
C ILE A 352 7.79 8.71 -2.49
N SER A 353 6.73 8.01 -2.07
CA SER A 353 6.78 7.13 -0.89
C SER A 353 7.66 5.89 -1.11
N GLY A 354 7.78 5.40 -2.34
CA GLY A 354 8.69 4.31 -2.72
C GLY A 354 10.16 4.71 -2.54
N ILE A 355 10.52 5.93 -2.92
CA ILE A 355 11.84 6.51 -2.67
C ILE A 355 12.10 6.59 -1.15
N ALA A 356 11.15 7.11 -0.37
CA ALA A 356 11.27 7.16 1.09
C ALA A 356 11.47 5.76 1.70
N ASN A 357 10.80 4.73 1.19
CA ASN A 357 11.01 3.34 1.59
C ASN A 357 12.44 2.87 1.34
N VAL A 358 12.99 3.16 0.16
CA VAL A 358 14.39 2.84 -0.17
C VAL A 358 15.36 3.56 0.78
N LEU A 359 15.12 4.84 1.08
CA LEU A 359 15.94 5.61 2.02
C LEU A 359 15.87 5.03 3.44
N CYS A 360 14.70 4.56 3.90
CA CYS A 360 14.57 3.82 5.16
C CYS A 360 15.43 2.54 5.15
N CYS A 361 15.43 1.77 4.05
CA CYS A 361 16.28 0.58 3.92
C CYS A 361 17.77 0.93 4.02
N ILE A 362 18.22 2.02 3.37
CA ILE A 362 19.62 2.48 3.44
C ILE A 362 19.98 2.90 4.88
N LYS A 363 19.11 3.65 5.57
CA LYS A 363 19.34 4.05 6.97
C LYS A 363 19.39 2.83 7.89
N MET A 364 18.46 1.86 7.73
CA MET A 364 18.49 0.59 8.46
C MET A 364 19.79 -0.17 8.23
N ALA A 365 20.24 -0.27 6.98
CA ALA A 365 21.46 -0.97 6.60
C ALA A 365 22.70 -0.35 7.25
N LYS A 366 22.79 0.98 7.26
CA LYS A 366 23.89 1.72 7.93
C LYS A 366 23.83 1.54 9.45
N TYR A 367 22.64 1.57 10.04
CA TYR A 367 22.47 1.47 11.50
C TYR A 367 22.86 0.09 12.05
N TYR A 368 22.43 -0.98 11.37
CA TYR A 368 22.74 -2.36 11.75
C TYR A 368 24.03 -2.89 11.14
N GLU A 369 24.81 -2.04 10.42
CA GLU A 369 26.06 -2.41 9.76
C GLU A 369 25.91 -3.66 8.87
N LEU A 370 24.81 -3.70 8.09
CA LEU A 370 24.48 -4.86 7.25
C LEU A 370 25.53 -5.05 6.15
N THR A 371 25.80 -6.32 5.82
CA THR A 371 26.83 -6.77 4.89
C THR A 371 26.24 -7.33 3.60
N GLU A 372 27.09 -7.80 2.68
CA GLU A 372 26.68 -8.50 1.44
C GLU A 372 25.90 -9.81 1.68
N ASP A 373 25.97 -10.36 2.90
CA ASP A 373 25.19 -11.54 3.29
C ASP A 373 23.75 -11.19 3.72
N ASP A 374 23.44 -9.89 3.78
CA ASP A 374 22.17 -9.40 4.23
C ASP A 374 21.31 -8.89 3.07
N VAL A 375 20.00 -9.14 3.16
CA VAL A 375 18.98 -8.62 2.24
C VAL A 375 17.96 -7.81 3.02
N VAL A 376 17.60 -6.64 2.49
CA VAL A 376 16.50 -5.80 3.00
C VAL A 376 15.45 -5.67 1.91
N VAL A 377 14.18 -5.83 2.27
CA VAL A 377 13.07 -5.71 1.33
C VAL A 377 12.15 -4.55 1.67
N THR A 378 11.49 -4.01 0.66
CA THR A 378 10.45 -2.99 0.81
C THR A 378 9.46 -3.06 -0.35
N VAL A 379 8.48 -2.15 -0.37
CA VAL A 379 7.49 -2.00 -1.45
C VAL A 379 7.56 -0.61 -2.09
N LEU A 380 7.27 -0.55 -3.37
CA LEU A 380 6.99 0.68 -4.11
C LEU A 380 5.48 0.77 -4.26
N THR A 381 4.87 1.69 -3.53
CA THR A 381 3.40 1.81 -3.46
C THR A 381 2.79 2.12 -4.84
N ASP A 382 3.40 3.06 -5.56
CA ASP A 382 3.07 3.53 -6.90
C ASP A 382 4.35 3.91 -7.66
N SER A 383 4.22 4.55 -8.83
CA SER A 383 5.35 4.93 -9.67
C SER A 383 5.37 6.44 -9.96
N ALA A 384 6.50 6.92 -10.50
CA ALA A 384 6.70 8.31 -10.88
C ALA A 384 5.67 8.84 -11.90
N VAL A 385 4.97 7.95 -12.63
CA VAL A 385 3.88 8.32 -13.55
C VAL A 385 2.80 9.15 -12.85
N MET A 386 2.62 8.95 -11.54
CA MET A 386 1.62 9.66 -10.73
C MET A 386 2.08 11.05 -10.27
N TYR A 387 3.32 11.45 -10.59
CA TYR A 387 3.99 12.62 -10.03
C TYR A 387 4.66 13.50 -11.09
N LYS A 388 4.22 13.45 -12.35
CA LYS A 388 4.77 14.28 -13.43
C LYS A 388 4.62 15.77 -13.10
N SER A 389 3.46 16.20 -12.61
CA SER A 389 3.21 17.56 -12.17
C SER A 389 4.15 17.99 -11.03
N ARG A 390 4.51 17.07 -10.11
CA ARG A 390 5.46 17.35 -9.03
C ARG A 390 6.88 17.56 -9.54
N VAL A 391 7.32 16.80 -10.54
CA VAL A 391 8.63 17.02 -11.19
C VAL A 391 8.65 18.39 -11.88
N GLU A 392 7.57 18.80 -12.54
CA GLU A 392 7.44 20.13 -13.16
C GLU A 392 7.50 21.25 -12.11
N GLU A 393 6.77 21.12 -10.99
CA GLU A 393 6.79 22.06 -9.86
C GLU A 393 8.19 22.17 -9.27
N LEU A 394 8.89 21.06 -9.04
CA LEU A 394 10.27 21.04 -8.54
C LEU A 394 11.24 21.73 -9.52
N ASN A 395 11.05 21.53 -10.83
CA ASN A 395 11.85 22.20 -11.85
C ASN A 395 11.58 23.71 -11.89
N ALA A 396 10.33 24.13 -11.68
CA ALA A 396 9.99 25.54 -11.57
C ALA A 396 10.58 26.18 -10.30
N GLN A 397 10.61 25.44 -9.18
CA GLN A 397 11.13 25.94 -7.90
C GLN A 397 12.67 26.01 -7.86
N HIS A 398 13.34 24.96 -8.38
CA HIS A 398 14.80 24.79 -8.26
C HIS A 398 15.58 25.10 -9.56
N GLY A 399 14.89 25.45 -10.62
CA GLY A 399 15.47 25.66 -11.94
C GLY A 399 15.67 24.33 -12.71
N ALA A 400 16.18 24.45 -13.95
CA ALA A 400 16.45 23.30 -14.80
C ALA A 400 17.42 22.32 -14.14
N TYR A 401 17.13 21.04 -14.26
CA TYR A 401 18.01 20.00 -13.71
C TYR A 401 19.29 19.90 -14.53
N SER A 402 20.40 19.67 -13.89
CA SER A 402 21.72 19.58 -14.54
C SER A 402 22.51 18.38 -14.01
N ALA A 403 23.58 17.99 -14.70
CA ALA A 403 24.48 16.94 -14.24
C ALA A 403 25.06 17.25 -12.85
N PHE A 404 25.39 18.53 -12.58
CA PHE A 404 25.85 18.95 -11.25
C PHE A 404 24.80 18.77 -10.17
N GLU A 405 23.54 19.14 -10.45
CA GLU A 405 22.44 18.93 -9.50
C GLU A 405 22.22 17.42 -9.28
N ALA A 406 22.32 16.57 -10.32
CA ALA A 406 22.18 15.13 -10.20
C ALA A 406 23.25 14.50 -9.29
N GLU A 407 24.52 14.88 -9.50
CA GLU A 407 25.63 14.44 -8.64
C GLU A 407 25.43 14.91 -7.18
N LYS A 408 25.07 16.18 -7.00
CA LYS A 408 24.83 16.75 -5.68
C LYS A 408 23.66 16.06 -4.97
N ASP A 409 22.54 15.85 -5.66
CA ASP A 409 21.35 15.22 -5.08
C ASP A 409 21.66 13.77 -4.70
N HIS A 410 22.38 13.00 -5.52
CA HIS A 410 22.82 11.64 -5.17
C HIS A 410 23.75 11.65 -3.95
N ALA A 411 24.75 12.55 -3.94
CA ALA A 411 25.73 12.63 -2.86
C ALA A 411 25.10 13.02 -1.52
N LEU A 412 24.19 14.01 -1.49
CA LEU A 412 23.61 14.54 -0.26
C LEU A 412 22.40 13.75 0.22
N HIS A 413 21.49 13.37 -0.68
CA HIS A 413 20.18 12.85 -0.35
C HIS A 413 20.08 11.30 -0.40
N MET A 414 21.15 10.62 -0.82
CA MET A 414 21.23 9.16 -0.78
C MET A 414 22.51 8.65 -0.14
N LEU A 415 23.70 8.96 -0.70
CA LEU A 415 24.97 8.50 -0.13
C LEU A 415 25.26 9.13 1.24
N GLY A 416 24.91 10.41 1.41
CA GLY A 416 25.10 11.20 2.63
C GLY A 416 24.10 10.94 3.74
N LEU A 417 23.11 10.06 3.55
CA LEU A 417 22.16 9.71 4.62
C LEU A 417 22.87 9.25 5.88
N LYS A 418 22.45 9.81 7.02
CA LYS A 418 22.99 9.50 8.34
C LYS A 418 22.02 8.59 9.11
N THR A 419 22.47 8.06 10.23
CA THR A 419 21.67 7.26 11.18
C THR A 419 20.97 8.12 12.24
N ASP A 420 20.72 9.39 11.93
CA ASP A 420 19.88 10.30 12.71
C ASP A 420 18.38 10.04 12.47
N SER A 421 17.53 10.65 13.28
CA SER A 421 16.06 10.52 13.17
C SER A 421 15.59 9.06 13.06
N MET A 422 16.17 8.21 13.90
CA MET A 422 15.88 6.78 14.02
C MET A 422 15.73 6.41 15.49
N LEU A 423 14.86 5.45 15.79
CA LEU A 423 14.64 4.95 17.15
C LEU A 423 14.38 3.44 17.12
N GLU A 424 15.23 2.66 17.79
CA GLU A 424 14.89 1.28 18.13
C GLU A 424 13.73 1.28 19.13
N LEU A 425 12.64 0.58 18.76
CA LEU A 425 11.46 0.49 19.60
C LEU A 425 11.64 -0.62 20.63
N THR A 426 12.13 -0.25 21.81
CA THR A 426 12.11 -1.10 22.99
C THR A 426 10.68 -1.41 23.43
N TYR A 427 10.50 -2.30 24.40
CA TYR A 427 9.17 -2.57 24.96
C TYR A 427 8.45 -1.28 25.39
N THR A 428 9.16 -0.39 26.08
CA THR A 428 8.60 0.88 26.57
C THR A 428 8.18 1.79 25.40
N GLU A 429 9.03 1.90 24.38
CA GLU A 429 8.74 2.74 23.21
C GLU A 429 7.57 2.19 22.40
N ARG A 430 7.53 0.88 22.15
CA ARG A 430 6.37 0.23 21.51
C ARG A 430 5.09 0.50 22.29
N LYS A 431 5.15 0.40 23.63
CA LYS A 431 3.98 0.64 24.48
C LYS A 431 3.55 2.11 24.45
N ARG A 432 4.50 3.06 24.42
CA ARG A 432 4.23 4.49 24.24
C ARG A 432 3.47 4.73 22.94
N VAL A 433 3.99 4.25 21.83
CA VAL A 433 3.36 4.39 20.49
C VAL A 433 1.99 3.73 20.46
N HIS A 434 1.84 2.50 21.00
CA HIS A 434 0.57 1.81 21.08
C HIS A 434 -0.47 2.61 21.89
N ASN A 435 -0.08 3.20 23.00
CA ASN A 435 -0.97 3.96 23.87
C ASN A 435 -1.50 5.24 23.19
N LEU A 436 -0.79 5.82 22.21
CA LEU A 436 -1.29 6.96 21.44
C LEU A 436 -2.59 6.64 20.68
N LYS A 437 -2.84 5.37 20.37
CA LYS A 437 -4.10 4.93 19.75
C LYS A 437 -5.32 5.24 20.61
N TYR A 438 -5.17 5.27 21.94
CA TYR A 438 -6.27 5.50 22.86
C TYR A 438 -6.98 6.83 22.55
N TYR A 439 -6.23 7.91 22.41
CA TYR A 439 -6.78 9.25 22.21
C TYR A 439 -7.56 9.37 20.89
N THR A 440 -7.05 8.80 19.82
CA THR A 440 -7.71 8.87 18.51
C THR A 440 -8.87 7.88 18.43
N TRP A 441 -8.63 6.62 18.79
CA TRP A 441 -9.58 5.56 18.44
C TRP A 441 -10.62 5.31 19.53
N VAL A 442 -10.23 5.37 20.81
CA VAL A 442 -11.18 5.18 21.91
C VAL A 442 -11.93 6.47 22.21
N GLU A 443 -11.21 7.58 22.50
CA GLU A 443 -11.88 8.83 22.91
C GLU A 443 -12.59 9.54 21.77
N GLN A 444 -11.96 9.63 20.57
CA GLN A 444 -12.51 10.42 19.47
C GLN A 444 -13.38 9.58 18.52
N GLN A 445 -13.02 8.32 18.26
CA GLN A 445 -13.71 7.46 17.30
C GLN A 445 -14.66 6.43 17.95
N GLY A 446 -14.68 6.35 19.28
CA GLY A 446 -15.63 5.53 20.03
C GLY A 446 -15.37 4.02 19.97
N MET A 447 -14.13 3.59 19.68
CA MET A 447 -13.74 2.18 19.75
C MET A 447 -13.59 1.70 21.19
N ASN A 448 -13.72 0.38 21.41
CA ASN A 448 -13.62 -0.18 22.75
C ASN A 448 -12.18 -0.23 23.26
N VAL A 449 -11.97 0.11 24.51
CA VAL A 449 -10.66 0.02 25.15
C VAL A 449 -10.20 -1.43 25.33
N GLU A 450 -11.15 -2.36 25.48
CA GLU A 450 -10.88 -3.80 25.55
C GLU A 450 -10.23 -4.32 24.26
N ASP A 451 -10.71 -3.87 23.10
CA ASP A 451 -10.12 -4.21 21.79
C ASP A 451 -8.70 -3.62 21.65
N LEU A 452 -8.48 -2.39 22.13
CA LEU A 452 -7.14 -1.80 22.18
C LEU A 452 -6.18 -2.61 23.07
N ASN A 453 -6.65 -3.04 24.22
CA ASN A 453 -5.88 -3.89 25.13
C ASN A 453 -5.60 -5.27 24.51
N ALA A 454 -6.57 -5.88 23.81
CA ALA A 454 -6.41 -7.16 23.13
C ALA A 454 -5.29 -7.09 22.07
N GLN A 455 -5.20 -5.99 21.30
CA GLN A 455 -4.10 -5.78 20.34
C GLN A 455 -2.70 -5.90 20.98
N TRP A 456 -2.57 -5.58 22.26
CA TRP A 456 -1.29 -5.65 22.96
C TRP A 456 -1.08 -6.95 23.74
N TYR A 457 -2.12 -7.44 24.42
CA TYR A 457 -2.00 -8.56 25.35
C TYR A 457 -2.41 -9.91 24.76
N ASP A 458 -3.24 -9.90 23.71
CA ASP A 458 -3.73 -11.10 23.04
C ASP A 458 -3.42 -11.08 21.52
N THR A 459 -2.15 -11.36 21.21
CA THR A 459 -1.70 -11.41 19.79
C THR A 459 -2.46 -12.49 19.01
N LYS A 460 -2.68 -13.67 19.60
CA LYS A 460 -3.36 -14.79 18.95
C LYS A 460 -4.83 -14.49 18.66
N GLY A 461 -5.54 -13.97 19.65
CA GLY A 461 -6.95 -13.65 19.49
C GLY A 461 -7.21 -12.39 18.67
N THR A 462 -6.20 -11.59 18.39
CA THR A 462 -6.32 -10.35 17.62
C THR A 462 -5.65 -10.48 16.25
N TRP A 463 -4.32 -10.45 16.18
CA TRP A 463 -3.58 -10.37 14.92
C TRP A 463 -3.59 -11.68 14.15
N ASP A 464 -3.24 -12.79 14.81
CA ASP A 464 -3.24 -14.11 14.17
C ASP A 464 -4.66 -14.50 13.74
N ALA A 465 -5.66 -14.18 14.56
CA ALA A 465 -7.06 -14.45 14.22
C ALA A 465 -7.55 -13.64 13.00
N VAL A 466 -7.16 -12.36 12.88
CA VAL A 466 -7.47 -11.56 11.68
C VAL A 466 -6.81 -12.15 10.44
N HIS A 467 -5.52 -12.51 10.52
CA HIS A 467 -4.79 -13.07 9.37
C HIS A 467 -5.40 -14.41 8.91
N ALA A 468 -5.85 -15.23 9.85
CA ALA A 468 -6.48 -16.53 9.55
C ALA A 468 -7.86 -16.42 8.88
N GLN A 469 -8.57 -15.28 9.04
CA GLN A 469 -9.88 -15.07 8.41
C GLN A 469 -9.84 -15.05 6.87
N ALA A 470 -8.66 -14.99 6.25
CA ALA A 470 -8.53 -15.10 4.79
C ALA A 470 -9.18 -16.39 4.25
N LYS A 471 -9.05 -17.52 4.98
CA LYS A 471 -9.66 -18.77 4.59
C LYS A 471 -11.18 -18.73 4.65
N ASP A 472 -11.75 -18.20 5.75
CA ASP A 472 -13.19 -18.07 5.89
C ASP A 472 -13.78 -17.13 4.83
N LEU A 473 -13.03 -16.07 4.49
CA LEU A 473 -13.40 -15.13 3.43
C LEU A 473 -13.39 -15.81 2.06
N ASP A 474 -12.38 -16.64 1.76
CA ASP A 474 -12.28 -17.36 0.50
C ASP A 474 -13.46 -18.34 0.34
N GLU A 475 -13.86 -19.05 1.40
CA GLU A 475 -15.05 -19.93 1.39
C GLU A 475 -16.33 -19.13 1.07
N LEU A 476 -16.47 -17.91 1.61
CA LEU A 476 -17.63 -17.02 1.34
C LEU A 476 -17.60 -16.48 -0.11
N ILE A 477 -16.43 -16.14 -0.64
CA ILE A 477 -16.25 -15.70 -2.03
C ILE A 477 -16.61 -16.83 -2.99
N ASP A 478 -16.14 -18.07 -2.73
CA ASP A 478 -16.45 -19.22 -3.56
C ASP A 478 -17.97 -19.51 -3.56
N ALA A 479 -18.61 -19.50 -2.39
CA ALA A 479 -20.04 -19.66 -2.28
C ALA A 479 -20.83 -18.57 -3.03
N PHE A 480 -20.37 -17.30 -2.95
CA PHE A 480 -20.95 -16.19 -3.69
C PHE A 480 -20.81 -16.41 -5.21
N ASN A 481 -19.63 -16.75 -5.69
CA ASN A 481 -19.35 -17.00 -7.11
C ASN A 481 -20.16 -18.18 -7.66
N ASP A 482 -20.34 -19.24 -6.88
CA ASP A 482 -21.14 -20.41 -7.25
C ASP A 482 -22.61 -20.03 -7.46
N GLU A 483 -23.17 -19.20 -6.60
CA GLU A 483 -24.55 -18.71 -6.73
C GLU A 483 -24.69 -17.73 -7.90
N VAL A 484 -23.69 -16.88 -8.13
CA VAL A 484 -23.64 -15.98 -9.31
C VAL A 484 -23.51 -16.79 -10.61
N GLY A 485 -22.68 -17.82 -10.64
CA GLY A 485 -22.60 -18.81 -11.71
C GLY A 485 -21.92 -18.34 -13.01
N ILE A 486 -21.28 -17.16 -13.04
CA ILE A 486 -20.66 -16.58 -14.23
C ILE A 486 -19.54 -17.45 -14.80
N LEU A 487 -18.74 -18.11 -13.97
CA LEU A 487 -17.67 -18.99 -14.45
C LEU A 487 -18.16 -20.15 -15.34
N LYS A 488 -19.44 -20.54 -15.22
CA LYS A 488 -20.05 -21.59 -16.04
C LYS A 488 -20.41 -21.10 -17.44
N THR A 489 -20.58 -19.79 -17.58
CA THR A 489 -21.02 -19.15 -18.83
C THR A 489 -19.89 -18.39 -19.55
N LEU A 490 -18.75 -18.18 -18.91
CA LEU A 490 -17.50 -17.75 -19.53
C LEU A 490 -16.93 -18.93 -20.34
#